data_46f1208b928e58d607b57e0b39847faa
#
_entry.id   46f1208b928e58d607b57e0b39847faa
#
_cell.length_a   1.000
_cell.length_b   1.000
_cell.length_c   1.000
_cell.angle_alpha   90.00
_cell.angle_beta   90.00
_cell.angle_gamma   90.00
#
_symmetry.space_group_name_H-M   'P 1'
#
loop_
_entity.id
_entity.type
_entity.pdbx_description
1 polymer ?
#
loop_
_entity_poly.entity_id
_entity_poly.type
_entity_poly.pdbx_seq_one_letter_code
_entity_poly.pdbx_strand_id
1 'polypeptide(L)'
;ITNMAEKMDAKLDYANQKVEQVIDTNRKLRVGIIGCGWIADAHIDSYKRMPDVELVAGCDLIPGKAAAFFKRNGVEGVKTDYASHKEMLDDESLQLDAVSICTYNRQHAAPAIYALSKGVNVLLEKPFTVTLDEALEVMKAEKASGKVLSIGFQPRLDPNMQMIKKIVESGELGKIYYIQTGGGRRRGIPTPFPEV
;
A
#
# COMPACT_ATOMS: atom_id res chain seq x y z
N ILE A 1 -3.87 22.11 24.41
CA ILE A 1 -5.11 21.95 23.64
C ILE A 1 -4.83 22.56 22.27
N THR A 2 -4.08 21.85 21.44
CA THR A 2 -3.79 22.24 20.07
C THR A 2 -5.07 22.05 19.24
N ASN A 3 -5.45 23.10 18.60
CA ASN A 3 -6.71 23.42 18.00
C ASN A 3 -7.24 22.29 17.09
N MET A 4 -8.43 21.74 17.41
CA MET A 4 -9.14 20.74 16.62
C MET A 4 -9.45 21.24 15.18
N ALA A 5 -9.52 22.57 14.99
CA ALA A 5 -9.72 23.21 13.70
C ALA A 5 -8.51 23.05 12.77
N GLU A 6 -7.28 23.21 13.26
CA GLU A 6 -6.06 22.97 12.44
C GLU A 6 -5.91 21.50 12.00
N LYS A 7 -6.42 20.55 12.81
CA LYS A 7 -6.46 19.13 12.43
C LYS A 7 -7.56 18.81 11.41
N MET A 8 -8.61 19.60 11.35
CA MET A 8 -9.68 19.46 10.35
C MET A 8 -9.28 20.07 9.00
N ASP A 9 -8.56 21.20 9.00
CA ASP A 9 -8.05 21.81 7.77
C ASP A 9 -7.03 20.91 7.04
N ALA A 10 -6.17 20.22 7.79
CA ALA A 10 -5.27 19.22 7.21
C ALA A 10 -5.99 18.05 6.53
N LYS A 11 -7.21 17.69 6.97
CA LYS A 11 -8.04 16.67 6.31
C LYS A 11 -8.66 17.16 5.00
N LEU A 12 -9.03 18.43 4.93
CA LEU A 12 -9.61 19.05 3.73
C LEU A 12 -8.54 19.26 2.65
N ASP A 13 -7.33 19.64 3.03
CA ASP A 13 -6.18 19.76 2.12
C ASP A 13 -5.83 18.41 1.46
N TYR A 14 -5.91 17.30 2.19
CA TYR A 14 -5.64 15.97 1.66
C TYR A 14 -6.70 15.51 0.63
N ALA A 15 -7.95 15.91 0.82
CA ALA A 15 -9.04 15.52 -0.09
C ALA A 15 -9.01 16.31 -1.42
N ASN A 16 -8.36 17.47 -1.45
CA ASN A 16 -8.36 18.39 -2.58
C ASN A 16 -7.06 18.40 -3.39
N GLN A 17 -6.02 17.68 -2.98
CA GLN A 17 -4.79 17.55 -3.78
C GLN A 17 -5.04 16.63 -4.98
N LYS A 18 -5.42 17.20 -6.11
CA LYS A 18 -5.28 16.54 -7.40
C LYS A 18 -3.80 16.52 -7.77
N VAL A 19 -3.16 15.40 -7.55
CA VAL A 19 -1.82 15.16 -8.10
C VAL A 19 -2.02 14.85 -9.59
N GLU A 20 -1.86 15.84 -10.44
CA GLU A 20 -1.75 15.63 -11.88
C GLU A 20 -0.35 15.04 -12.15
N GLN A 21 -0.23 13.73 -12.05
CA GLN A 21 0.95 13.05 -12.56
C GLN A 21 0.72 12.81 -14.06
N VAL A 22 1.61 13.33 -14.88
CA VAL A 22 1.69 12.96 -16.29
C VAL A 22 2.20 11.51 -16.33
N ILE A 23 1.29 10.59 -16.56
CA ILE A 23 1.63 9.17 -16.72
C ILE A 23 2.08 9.02 -18.18
N ASP A 24 3.34 8.65 -18.40
CA ASP A 24 3.80 8.20 -19.70
C ASP A 24 3.14 6.84 -20.00
N THR A 25 2.10 6.87 -20.84
CA THR A 25 1.35 5.68 -21.23
C THR A 25 2.09 4.78 -22.21
N ASN A 26 3.29 5.15 -22.65
CA ASN A 26 4.08 4.40 -23.63
C ASN A 26 4.96 3.32 -22.99
N ARG A 27 5.08 3.28 -21.66
CA ARG A 27 5.85 2.27 -20.93
C ARG A 27 5.03 1.64 -19.80
N LYS A 28 5.41 0.42 -19.42
CA LYS A 28 4.82 -0.23 -18.26
C LYS A 28 5.32 0.39 -16.96
N LEU A 29 4.45 0.45 -15.97
CA LEU A 29 4.82 0.81 -14.60
C LEU A 29 5.67 -0.30 -13.98
N ARG A 30 6.83 0.04 -13.47
CA ARG A 30 7.80 -0.90 -12.89
C ARG A 30 7.57 -1.00 -11.38
N VAL A 31 7.11 -2.16 -10.94
CA VAL A 31 6.64 -2.37 -9.57
C VAL A 31 7.52 -3.37 -8.84
N GLY A 32 7.87 -3.03 -7.59
CA GLY A 32 8.55 -3.92 -6.65
C GLY A 32 7.63 -4.42 -5.53
N ILE A 33 7.95 -5.57 -4.95
CA ILE A 33 7.24 -6.13 -3.79
C ILE A 33 8.19 -6.15 -2.58
N ILE A 34 7.78 -5.53 -1.48
CA ILE A 34 8.50 -5.57 -0.19
C ILE A 34 7.70 -6.42 0.79
N GLY A 35 8.25 -7.56 1.20
CA GLY A 35 7.57 -8.55 2.02
C GLY A 35 6.78 -9.55 1.18
N CYS A 36 7.31 -10.76 1.06
CA CYS A 36 6.80 -11.84 0.22
C CYS A 36 5.99 -12.86 1.05
N GLY A 37 5.02 -12.34 1.84
CA GLY A 37 4.08 -13.12 2.64
C GLY A 37 2.82 -13.51 1.86
N TRP A 38 1.84 -14.09 2.58
CA TRP A 38 0.58 -14.56 1.99
C TRP A 38 -0.25 -13.44 1.34
N ILE A 39 -0.23 -12.23 1.89
CA ILE A 39 -1.00 -11.13 1.32
C ILE A 39 -0.40 -10.64 -0.01
N ALA A 40 0.90 -10.77 -0.16
CA ALA A 40 1.58 -10.42 -1.41
C ALA A 40 1.12 -11.30 -2.60
N ASP A 41 0.60 -12.51 -2.35
CA ASP A 41 0.01 -13.35 -3.40
C ASP A 41 -1.18 -12.64 -4.07
N ALA A 42 -2.03 -11.95 -3.30
CA ALA A 42 -3.15 -11.17 -3.84
C ALA A 42 -2.69 -9.97 -4.69
N HIS A 43 -1.58 -9.33 -4.29
CA HIS A 43 -0.98 -8.24 -5.07
C HIS A 43 -0.43 -8.76 -6.40
N ILE A 44 0.36 -9.83 -6.36
CA ILE A 44 0.96 -10.40 -7.57
C ILE A 44 -0.09 -10.90 -8.55
N ASP A 45 -1.16 -11.54 -8.07
CA ASP A 45 -2.29 -11.97 -8.89
C ASP A 45 -3.02 -10.78 -9.54
N SER A 46 -3.08 -9.66 -8.88
CA SER A 46 -3.65 -8.43 -9.42
C SER A 46 -2.74 -7.84 -10.49
N TYR A 47 -1.44 -7.70 -10.23
CA TYR A 47 -0.48 -7.15 -11.18
C TYR A 47 -0.33 -8.00 -12.45
N LYS A 48 -0.39 -9.34 -12.34
CA LYS A 48 -0.37 -10.24 -13.51
C LYS A 48 -1.53 -10.00 -14.49
N ARG A 49 -2.63 -9.39 -14.03
CA ARG A 49 -3.80 -9.06 -14.86
C ARG A 49 -3.75 -7.64 -15.44
N MET A 50 -2.77 -6.84 -15.03
CA MET A 50 -2.58 -5.46 -15.50
C MET A 50 -1.55 -5.42 -16.63
N PRO A 51 -1.96 -5.15 -17.89
CA PRO A 51 -1.04 -5.19 -19.04
C PRO A 51 -0.02 -4.06 -19.01
N ASP A 52 -0.30 -3.01 -18.28
CA ASP A 52 0.50 -1.79 -18.11
C ASP A 52 1.45 -1.85 -16.90
N VAL A 53 1.54 -3.00 -16.22
CA VAL A 53 2.43 -3.21 -15.08
C VAL A 53 3.48 -4.27 -15.39
N GLU A 54 4.69 -4.05 -14.91
CA GLU A 54 5.80 -4.99 -14.92
C GLU A 54 6.34 -5.17 -13.50
N LEU A 55 6.34 -6.42 -13.01
CA LEU A 55 7.01 -6.77 -11.76
C LEU A 55 8.50 -6.94 -12.01
N VAL A 56 9.33 -6.13 -11.36
CA VAL A 56 10.77 -6.07 -11.66
C VAL A 56 11.65 -6.48 -10.49
N ALA A 57 11.17 -6.35 -9.27
CA ALA A 57 11.95 -6.67 -8.08
C ALA A 57 11.09 -7.15 -6.91
N GLY A 58 11.72 -7.85 -5.99
CA GLY A 58 11.12 -8.16 -4.70
C GLY A 58 12.16 -8.46 -3.63
N CYS A 59 11.84 -8.12 -2.39
CA CYS A 59 12.69 -8.43 -1.24
C CYS A 59 11.89 -8.93 -0.05
N ASP A 60 12.55 -9.74 0.77
CA ASP A 60 12.05 -10.20 2.07
C ASP A 60 13.25 -10.30 3.02
N LEU A 61 13.02 -10.12 4.31
CA LEU A 61 14.08 -10.26 5.33
C LEU A 61 14.59 -11.70 5.46
N ILE A 62 13.80 -12.68 5.04
CA ILE A 62 14.20 -14.09 5.05
C ILE A 62 14.91 -14.40 3.74
N PRO A 63 16.19 -14.80 3.77
CA PRO A 63 16.95 -15.11 2.57
C PRO A 63 16.26 -16.17 1.69
N GLY A 64 16.23 -15.94 0.38
CA GLY A 64 15.63 -16.84 -0.61
C GLY A 64 14.09 -16.83 -0.67
N LYS A 65 13.42 -16.20 0.30
CA LYS A 65 11.95 -16.20 0.34
C LYS A 65 11.34 -15.40 -0.81
N ALA A 66 11.93 -14.28 -1.20
CA ALA A 66 11.47 -13.52 -2.36
C ALA A 66 11.59 -14.36 -3.65
N ALA A 67 12.71 -15.01 -3.89
CA ALA A 67 12.90 -15.89 -5.05
C ALA A 67 11.88 -17.04 -5.09
N ALA A 68 11.66 -17.71 -3.97
CA ALA A 68 10.68 -18.77 -3.83
C ALA A 68 9.24 -18.25 -4.09
N PHE A 69 8.94 -17.04 -3.62
CA PHE A 69 7.64 -16.39 -3.81
C PHE A 69 7.35 -16.12 -5.29
N PHE A 70 8.25 -15.48 -6.02
CA PHE A 70 8.04 -15.20 -7.45
C PHE A 70 8.00 -16.48 -8.27
N LYS A 71 8.86 -17.46 -7.98
CA LYS A 71 8.86 -18.77 -8.64
C LYS A 71 7.51 -19.50 -8.49
N ARG A 72 6.97 -19.58 -7.26
CA ARG A 72 5.68 -20.26 -7.03
C ARG A 72 4.51 -19.55 -7.71
N ASN A 73 4.61 -18.24 -7.91
CA ASN A 73 3.60 -17.45 -8.59
C ASN A 73 3.79 -17.41 -10.12
N GLY A 74 4.79 -18.13 -10.67
CA GLY A 74 5.04 -18.18 -12.09
C GLY A 74 5.45 -16.84 -12.71
N VAL A 75 6.17 -16.02 -11.96
CA VAL A 75 6.70 -14.73 -12.43
C VAL A 75 8.21 -14.85 -12.55
N GLU A 76 8.71 -14.66 -13.77
CA GLU A 76 10.13 -14.76 -14.11
C GLU A 76 10.75 -13.39 -14.38
N GLY A 77 12.08 -13.32 -14.41
CA GLY A 77 12.82 -12.09 -14.72
C GLY A 77 12.82 -11.03 -13.62
N VAL A 78 12.35 -11.38 -12.43
CA VAL A 78 12.31 -10.50 -11.26
C VAL A 78 13.60 -10.61 -10.47
N LYS A 79 14.23 -9.48 -10.14
CA LYS A 79 15.42 -9.44 -9.28
C LYS A 79 15.03 -9.60 -7.81
N THR A 80 15.57 -10.59 -7.12
CA THR A 80 15.13 -11.00 -5.78
C THR A 80 16.27 -11.23 -4.78
N ASP A 81 17.48 -10.84 -5.10
CA ASP A 81 18.71 -11.09 -4.32
C ASP A 81 19.03 -9.94 -3.35
N TYR A 82 18.04 -9.16 -2.96
CA TYR A 82 18.21 -8.06 -2.01
C TYR A 82 18.01 -8.53 -0.57
N ALA A 83 18.97 -8.17 0.30
CA ALA A 83 18.90 -8.45 1.73
C ALA A 83 17.91 -7.51 2.48
N SER A 84 17.55 -6.39 1.86
CA SER A 84 16.65 -5.40 2.48
C SER A 84 15.90 -4.57 1.45
N HIS A 85 14.82 -3.92 1.92
CA HIS A 85 14.11 -2.93 1.11
C HIS A 85 15.00 -1.75 0.69
N LYS A 86 16.01 -1.40 1.50
CA LYS A 86 16.94 -0.31 1.17
C LYS A 86 17.80 -0.67 -0.04
N GLU A 87 18.42 -1.85 -0.03
CA GLU A 87 19.21 -2.30 -1.18
C GLU A 87 18.38 -2.34 -2.47
N MET A 88 17.14 -2.83 -2.39
CA MET A 88 16.26 -2.85 -3.55
C MET A 88 15.89 -1.44 -4.03
N LEU A 89 15.59 -0.53 -3.11
CA LEU A 89 15.21 0.86 -3.44
C LEU A 89 16.42 1.73 -3.85
N ASP A 90 17.63 1.33 -3.51
CA ASP A 90 18.88 1.98 -3.92
C ASP A 90 19.38 1.50 -5.29
N ASP A 91 18.83 0.41 -5.81
CA ASP A 91 19.18 -0.08 -7.15
C ASP A 91 18.45 0.73 -8.24
N GLU A 92 19.10 1.79 -8.69
CA GLU A 92 18.58 2.68 -9.73
C GLU A 92 18.32 1.97 -11.08
N SER A 93 18.96 0.81 -11.32
CA SER A 93 18.73 0.03 -12.55
C SER A 93 17.31 -0.54 -12.64
N LEU A 94 16.61 -0.65 -11.51
CA LEU A 94 15.22 -1.10 -11.46
C LEU A 94 14.25 -0.06 -12.01
N GLN A 95 14.59 1.23 -11.96
CA GLN A 95 13.70 2.32 -12.36
C GLN A 95 12.28 2.17 -11.78
N LEU A 96 12.19 1.96 -10.48
CA LEU A 96 10.93 1.70 -9.80
C LEU A 96 9.98 2.90 -9.86
N ASP A 97 8.77 2.68 -10.33
CA ASP A 97 7.67 3.65 -10.27
C ASP A 97 6.89 3.52 -8.97
N ALA A 98 6.70 2.30 -8.51
CA ALA A 98 5.94 2.01 -7.30
C ALA A 98 6.44 0.74 -6.59
N VAL A 99 6.09 0.65 -5.30
CA VAL A 99 6.27 -0.57 -4.52
C VAL A 99 4.99 -0.92 -3.77
N SER A 100 4.71 -2.23 -3.68
CA SER A 100 3.75 -2.77 -2.72
C SER A 100 4.46 -3.22 -1.46
N ILE A 101 4.06 -2.69 -0.32
CA ILE A 101 4.59 -3.06 0.99
C ILE A 101 3.61 -4.01 1.67
N CYS A 102 4.00 -5.28 1.75
CA CYS A 102 3.20 -6.41 2.24
C CYS A 102 3.85 -7.07 3.46
N THR A 103 4.58 -6.29 4.24
CA THR A 103 5.30 -6.72 5.44
C THR A 103 4.37 -6.88 6.64
N TYR A 104 4.90 -7.25 7.80
CA TYR A 104 4.17 -7.18 9.06
C TYR A 104 3.90 -5.73 9.48
N ASN A 105 2.82 -5.52 10.22
CA ASN A 105 2.35 -4.19 10.62
C ASN A 105 3.44 -3.28 11.20
N ARG A 106 4.32 -3.84 12.05
CA ARG A 106 5.45 -3.10 12.66
C ARG A 106 6.55 -2.72 11.67
N GLN A 107 6.52 -3.30 10.48
CA GLN A 107 7.48 -3.08 9.41
C GLN A 107 6.90 -2.23 8.26
N HIS A 108 5.81 -1.50 8.50
CA HIS A 108 5.16 -0.69 7.47
C HIS A 108 5.83 0.67 7.28
N ALA A 109 6.09 1.37 8.38
CA ALA A 109 6.52 2.77 8.34
C ALA A 109 7.90 2.95 7.68
N ALA A 110 8.89 2.18 8.10
CA ALA A 110 10.27 2.36 7.63
C ALA A 110 10.43 2.18 6.11
N PRO A 111 9.96 1.09 5.47
CA PRO A 111 10.05 0.95 4.02
C PRO A 111 9.18 1.97 3.26
N ALA A 112 8.03 2.39 3.82
CA ALA A 112 7.19 3.41 3.19
C ALA A 112 7.90 4.77 3.15
N ILE A 113 8.45 5.21 4.28
CA ILE A 113 9.23 6.46 4.36
C ILE A 113 10.43 6.40 3.40
N TYR A 114 11.13 5.27 3.38
CA TYR A 114 12.31 5.12 2.53
C TYR A 114 11.96 5.15 1.03
N ALA A 115 10.91 4.43 0.61
CA ALA A 115 10.45 4.44 -0.76
C ALA A 115 10.03 5.84 -1.23
N LEU A 116 9.25 6.55 -0.40
CA LEU A 116 8.85 7.93 -0.67
C LEU A 116 10.07 8.85 -0.80
N SER A 117 11.07 8.71 0.07
CA SER A 117 12.31 9.50 0.01
C SER A 117 13.13 9.26 -1.27
N LYS A 118 12.99 8.08 -1.88
CA LYS A 118 13.60 7.72 -3.17
C LYS A 118 12.74 8.13 -4.38
N GLY A 119 11.63 8.81 -4.15
CA GLY A 119 10.73 9.23 -5.22
C GLY A 119 9.89 8.10 -5.82
N VAL A 120 9.66 7.04 -5.07
CA VAL A 120 8.87 5.86 -5.47
C VAL A 120 7.48 5.92 -4.85
N ASN A 121 6.43 5.69 -5.63
CA ASN A 121 5.05 5.61 -5.13
C ASN A 121 4.86 4.36 -4.27
N VAL A 122 3.92 4.42 -3.32
CA VAL A 122 3.74 3.35 -2.34
C VAL A 122 2.29 2.89 -2.28
N LEU A 123 2.07 1.59 -2.46
CA LEU A 123 0.87 0.89 -2.03
C LEU A 123 1.20 0.13 -0.75
N LEU A 124 0.67 0.58 0.38
CA LEU A 124 0.94 0.03 1.70
C LEU A 124 -0.24 -0.81 2.19
N GLU A 125 0.02 -2.03 2.65
CA GLU A 125 -1.02 -2.85 3.26
C GLU A 125 -1.54 -2.25 4.57
N LYS A 126 -2.78 -2.62 4.87
CA LYS A 126 -3.43 -2.26 6.14
C LYS A 126 -2.93 -3.18 7.28
N PRO A 127 -2.93 -2.71 8.55
CA PRO A 127 -3.21 -1.35 8.98
C PRO A 127 -2.12 -0.38 8.55
N PHE A 128 -2.43 0.90 8.44
CA PHE A 128 -1.48 1.93 7.97
C PHE A 128 -0.15 1.89 8.73
N THR A 129 -0.21 2.04 10.05
CA THR A 129 0.92 1.94 10.97
C THR A 129 0.47 1.39 12.31
N VAL A 130 1.40 1.13 13.22
CA VAL A 130 1.08 0.65 14.57
C VAL A 130 0.86 1.80 15.54
N THR A 131 1.59 2.90 15.36
CA THR A 131 1.49 4.08 16.23
C THR A 131 1.09 5.33 15.45
N LEU A 132 0.58 6.34 16.18
CA LEU A 132 0.26 7.63 15.58
C LEU A 132 1.52 8.37 15.12
N ASP A 133 2.61 8.25 15.85
CA ASP A 133 3.87 8.91 15.49
C ASP A 133 4.41 8.38 14.17
N GLU A 134 4.41 7.06 13.98
CA GLU A 134 4.75 6.44 12.69
C GLU A 134 3.84 6.97 11.56
N ALA A 135 2.53 7.06 11.80
CA ALA A 135 1.59 7.58 10.81
C ALA A 135 1.94 9.01 10.40
N LEU A 136 2.24 9.86 11.36
CA LEU A 136 2.63 11.25 11.11
C LEU A 136 3.94 11.34 10.32
N GLU A 137 4.93 10.50 10.62
CA GLU A 137 6.20 10.48 9.89
C GLU A 137 6.02 10.01 8.44
N VAL A 138 5.20 8.99 8.20
CA VAL A 138 4.88 8.52 6.83
C VAL A 138 4.13 9.61 6.05
N MET A 139 3.15 10.28 6.66
CA MET A 139 2.43 11.39 6.03
C MET A 139 3.34 12.57 5.70
N LYS A 140 4.30 12.90 6.57
CA LYS A 140 5.32 13.92 6.28
C LYS A 140 6.19 13.53 5.09
N ALA A 141 6.62 12.26 5.03
CA ALA A 141 7.42 11.75 3.93
C ALA A 141 6.65 11.79 2.60
N GLU A 142 5.37 11.41 2.59
CA GLU A 142 4.51 11.52 1.42
C GLU A 142 4.43 12.98 0.93
N LYS A 143 4.08 13.90 1.82
CA LYS A 143 3.97 15.32 1.48
C LYS A 143 5.29 15.90 0.96
N ALA A 144 6.43 15.52 1.55
CA ALA A 144 7.74 15.98 1.13
C ALA A 144 8.19 15.41 -0.22
N SER A 145 7.81 14.18 -0.51
CA SER A 145 8.20 13.49 -1.76
C SER A 145 7.39 13.92 -2.98
N GLY A 146 6.18 14.42 -2.80
CA GLY A 146 5.22 14.65 -3.88
C GLY A 146 4.76 13.36 -4.59
N LYS A 147 5.00 12.20 -3.98
CA LYS A 147 4.59 10.89 -4.50
C LYS A 147 3.27 10.44 -3.89
N VAL A 148 2.65 9.43 -4.50
CA VAL A 148 1.39 8.86 -4.03
C VAL A 148 1.66 7.78 -2.99
N LEU A 149 0.97 7.90 -1.85
CA LEU A 149 0.82 6.84 -0.87
C LEU A 149 -0.64 6.38 -0.84
N SER A 150 -0.87 5.13 -1.13
CA SER A 150 -2.19 4.51 -1.03
C SER A 150 -2.19 3.39 0.00
N ILE A 151 -3.23 3.33 0.83
CA ILE A 151 -3.38 2.27 1.83
C ILE A 151 -4.36 1.22 1.33
N GLY A 152 -4.03 -0.05 1.50
CA GLY A 152 -4.80 -1.20 1.03
C GLY A 152 -6.15 -1.41 1.73
N PHE A 153 -6.98 -0.38 1.82
CA PHE A 153 -8.35 -0.49 2.30
C PHE A 153 -9.29 -0.91 1.18
N GLN A 154 -9.14 -2.17 0.69
CA GLN A 154 -9.87 -2.71 -0.46
C GLN A 154 -11.39 -2.52 -0.38
N PRO A 155 -12.08 -2.61 0.80
CA PRO A 155 -13.52 -2.42 0.85
C PRO A 155 -13.99 -1.05 0.35
N ARG A 156 -13.13 -0.03 0.36
CA ARG A 156 -13.45 1.29 -0.20
C ARG A 156 -13.68 1.26 -1.72
N LEU A 157 -13.11 0.26 -2.39
CA LEU A 157 -13.19 0.06 -3.84
C LEU A 157 -14.24 -0.99 -4.22
N ASP A 158 -14.87 -1.64 -3.24
CA ASP A 158 -15.94 -2.62 -3.48
C ASP A 158 -17.19 -1.93 -4.06
N PRO A 159 -17.77 -2.43 -5.16
CA PRO A 159 -18.93 -1.81 -5.81
C PRO A 159 -20.14 -1.64 -4.88
N ASN A 160 -20.38 -2.57 -3.96
CA ASN A 160 -21.50 -2.48 -3.01
C ASN A 160 -21.24 -1.37 -1.99
N MET A 161 -20.00 -1.25 -1.49
CA MET A 161 -19.61 -0.16 -0.59
C MET A 161 -19.68 1.21 -1.29
N GLN A 162 -19.30 1.26 -2.55
CA GLN A 162 -19.45 2.46 -3.38
C GLN A 162 -20.91 2.82 -3.58
N MET A 163 -21.82 1.84 -3.77
CA MET A 163 -23.24 2.07 -3.86
C MET A 163 -23.82 2.59 -2.54
N ILE A 164 -23.48 1.97 -1.42
CA ILE A 164 -23.87 2.43 -0.08
C ILE A 164 -23.45 3.90 0.13
N LYS A 165 -22.19 4.22 -0.23
CA LYS A 165 -21.69 5.59 -0.14
C LYS A 165 -22.56 6.56 -0.95
N LYS A 166 -22.88 6.23 -2.19
CA LYS A 166 -23.75 7.06 -3.06
C LYS A 166 -25.15 7.28 -2.46
N ILE A 167 -25.77 6.24 -1.88
CA ILE A 167 -27.07 6.35 -1.22
C ILE A 167 -26.99 7.29 0.00
N VAL A 168 -25.94 7.18 0.79
CA VAL A 168 -25.71 8.08 1.93
C VAL A 168 -25.51 9.53 1.46
N GLU A 169 -24.71 9.74 0.43
CA GLU A 169 -24.40 11.07 -0.12
C GLU A 169 -25.59 11.71 -0.86
N SER A 170 -26.53 10.91 -1.37
CA SER A 170 -27.75 11.43 -2.03
C SER A 170 -28.68 12.16 -1.04
N GLY A 171 -28.54 11.91 0.26
CA GLY A 171 -29.41 12.46 1.28
C GLY A 171 -30.76 11.76 1.42
N GLU A 172 -31.08 10.73 0.63
CA GLU A 172 -32.35 9.99 0.70
C GLU A 172 -32.62 9.39 2.08
N LEU A 173 -31.54 9.02 2.83
CA LEU A 173 -31.65 8.48 4.18
C LEU A 173 -31.73 9.56 5.26
N GLY A 174 -31.69 10.84 4.88
CA GLY A 174 -31.65 11.95 5.83
C GLY A 174 -30.39 11.95 6.69
N LYS A 175 -30.50 12.41 7.93
CA LYS A 175 -29.38 12.45 8.86
C LYS A 175 -29.07 11.06 9.41
N ILE A 176 -27.91 10.51 9.06
CA ILE A 176 -27.43 9.25 9.61
C ILE A 176 -26.93 9.48 11.05
N TYR A 177 -27.50 8.78 12.02
CA TYR A 177 -27.13 8.86 13.42
C TYR A 177 -26.74 7.48 14.01
N TYR A 178 -26.98 6.40 13.28
CA TYR A 178 -26.59 5.06 13.70
C TYR A 178 -26.24 4.19 12.49
N ILE A 179 -25.12 3.48 12.58
CA ILE A 179 -24.70 2.49 11.61
C ILE A 179 -24.34 1.22 12.36
N GLN A 180 -24.97 0.11 12.01
CA GLN A 180 -24.60 -1.21 12.48
C GLN A 180 -23.95 -1.99 11.35
N THR A 181 -22.73 -2.45 11.58
CA THR A 181 -22.00 -3.30 10.66
C THR A 181 -21.43 -4.48 11.42
N GLY A 182 -21.27 -5.58 10.74
CA GLY A 182 -20.71 -6.78 11.33
C GLY A 182 -20.14 -7.68 10.26
N GLY A 183 -19.20 -8.50 10.66
CA GLY A 183 -18.61 -9.51 9.81
C GLY A 183 -17.85 -10.50 10.69
N GLY A 184 -17.81 -11.73 10.26
CA GLY A 184 -17.07 -12.77 10.95
C GLY A 184 -16.49 -13.76 9.96
N ARG A 185 -15.39 -14.37 10.32
CA ARG A 185 -14.88 -15.51 9.58
C ARG A 185 -15.50 -16.79 10.13
N ARG A 186 -16.03 -17.60 9.24
CA ARG A 186 -16.59 -18.92 9.63
C ARG A 186 -15.49 -19.85 10.15
N ARG A 187 -14.26 -19.70 9.68
CA ARG A 187 -13.05 -20.42 10.09
C ARG A 187 -11.84 -19.51 9.94
N GLY A 188 -10.78 -19.82 10.67
CA GLY A 188 -9.50 -19.12 10.60
C GLY A 188 -9.30 -18.17 11.77
N ILE A 189 -8.77 -18.72 12.84
CA ILE A 189 -8.09 -17.93 13.87
C ILE A 189 -6.75 -17.52 13.24
N PRO A 190 -6.35 -16.24 13.31
CA PRO A 190 -4.99 -15.87 12.92
C PRO A 190 -4.02 -16.72 13.75
N THR A 191 -3.22 -17.54 13.07
CA THR A 191 -2.13 -18.24 13.76
C THR A 191 -1.17 -17.18 14.29
N PRO A 192 -0.70 -17.30 15.54
CA PRO A 192 0.34 -16.41 16.03
C PRO A 192 1.52 -16.52 15.06
N PHE A 193 2.00 -15.37 14.59
CA PHE A 193 3.20 -15.35 13.77
C PHE A 193 4.36 -15.86 14.63
N PRO A 194 5.27 -16.69 14.07
CA PRO A 194 6.50 -17.00 14.79
C PRO A 194 7.14 -15.68 15.17
N GLU A 195 7.51 -15.57 16.43
CA GLU A 195 8.29 -14.43 16.93
C GLU A 195 9.59 -14.35 16.10
N VAL A 196 9.74 -13.23 15.39
CA VAL A 196 10.97 -12.88 14.67
C VAL A 196 11.79 -11.98 15.56
#